data_45249a9a954d4b6beb16c6078796613f
#
_entry.id   45249a9a954d4b6beb16c6078796613f
#
_cell.length_a   1.000
_cell.length_b   1.000
_cell.length_c   1.000
_cell.angle_alpha   90.00
_cell.angle_beta   90.00
_cell.angle_gamma   90.00
#
_symmetry.space_group_name_H-M   'P 1'
#
loop_
_entity.id
_entity.type
_entity.pdbx_description
1 polymer ?
#
loop_
_entity_poly.entity_id
_entity_poly.type
_entity_poly.pdbx_seq_one_letter_code
_entity_poly.pdbx_strand_id
1 'polypeptide(L)'
;MHEAQSHLLSVRNLKIEATSYPPGEPPKRITIVDDVSFDLAKGKVLGLIGESGAGKSTIGLAALGYGRGGAEITGGEVKLDGTDILQLGKSGIRKLRGARVCYVAQSAAAAFNPAHKLGDQVIEATVKHRLMSKEDARERALYLFQVLGLPNPETFGDRFPHQVSGGQLQRAMTAMALCSKPDLIVFDEPTTALDVTTQIDVLAAIKHAIEETDTAALYITHDLAVVAQISDDIMVLRHGKMVEYGPVQQIIEAPRQDYTRALVNVRQAAREEAVDQTEAVLRVDHVSAQYSNGFKVLHDVSLHLCKGQTLAVVGESGSGKSTLARVITGLLAPSSGAITFEGRPLTPLLKSRPRDDLRRIQLIYQMADTAMNPRQTVRDIIGRPLTFYDGLRGSAKTARVKELLDQIEMGTGFIDRYPAELSGGQKQRVAIARALAARPELILCDEPTSALDPLVAEGILKLLMKLQEEQQLSYLFITHDIAIVKAIADSVAVMHRGKLVRFGPKSQALSPPFDDYTDLLLKSVPEMQLGWLEKVLTTRRMESAGN
;
A
#
# COMPACT_ATOMS: atom_id res chain seq x y z
N MET A 1 39.63 21.76 7.66
CA MET A 1 38.52 22.47 8.31
C MET A 1 37.27 21.90 7.64
N HIS A 2 36.54 20.98 8.31
CA HIS A 2 35.21 20.59 7.87
C HIS A 2 34.32 21.82 8.05
N GLU A 3 33.81 22.38 6.97
CA GLU A 3 32.68 23.30 7.03
C GLU A 3 31.56 22.57 7.77
N ALA A 4 31.11 23.11 8.88
CA ALA A 4 29.95 22.62 9.58
C ALA A 4 28.77 22.76 8.61
N GLN A 5 28.36 21.66 7.98
CA GLN A 5 27.15 21.64 7.17
C GLN A 5 26.02 22.11 8.08
N SER A 6 25.46 23.27 7.78
CA SER A 6 24.31 23.79 8.52
C SER A 6 23.12 22.89 8.25
N HIS A 7 22.68 22.13 9.26
CA HIS A 7 21.50 21.29 9.15
C HIS A 7 20.26 22.16 9.08
N LEU A 8 19.40 21.93 8.08
CA LEU A 8 18.11 22.59 7.98
C LEU A 8 17.16 22.14 9.08
N LEU A 9 17.02 20.81 9.25
CA LEU A 9 16.24 20.23 10.33
C LEU A 9 17.17 19.45 11.27
N SER A 10 17.07 19.73 12.57
CA SER A 10 17.78 19.01 13.61
C SER A 10 16.79 18.54 14.67
N VAL A 11 16.72 17.26 14.88
CA VAL A 11 15.85 16.61 15.87
C VAL A 11 16.74 15.95 16.91
N ARG A 12 16.48 16.19 18.21
CA ARG A 12 17.27 15.64 19.33
C ARG A 12 16.36 15.05 20.40
N ASN A 13 16.63 13.80 20.77
CA ASN A 13 15.98 13.06 21.85
C ASN A 13 14.44 13.18 21.81
N LEU A 14 13.86 13.15 20.60
CA LEU A 14 12.43 13.32 20.38
C LEU A 14 11.67 12.22 21.10
N LYS A 15 10.74 12.62 21.98
CA LYS A 15 9.83 11.74 22.69
C LYS A 15 8.39 12.16 22.45
N ILE A 16 7.54 11.18 22.05
CA ILE A 16 6.13 11.41 21.78
C ILE A 16 5.31 10.35 22.49
N GLU A 17 4.30 10.78 23.23
CA GLU A 17 3.40 9.91 23.98
C GLU A 17 1.95 10.16 23.57
N ALA A 18 1.09 9.15 23.74
CA ALA A 18 -0.34 9.26 23.58
C ALA A 18 -1.08 8.59 24.71
N THR A 19 -2.33 8.98 24.92
CA THR A 19 -3.22 8.32 25.87
C THR A 19 -4.04 7.26 25.15
N SER A 20 -3.86 6.00 25.55
CA SER A 20 -4.67 4.87 25.11
C SER A 20 -5.85 4.67 26.07
N TYR A 21 -6.99 4.30 25.52
CA TYR A 21 -8.23 4.04 26.25
C TYR A 21 -8.65 2.57 26.06
N PRO A 22 -7.96 1.59 26.70
CA PRO A 22 -8.33 0.19 26.56
C PRO A 22 -9.71 -0.07 27.18
N PRO A 23 -10.55 -0.91 26.54
CA PRO A 23 -11.88 -1.23 27.06
C PRO A 23 -11.81 -1.84 28.47
N GLY A 24 -12.52 -1.23 29.44
CA GLY A 24 -12.59 -1.74 30.82
C GLY A 24 -11.36 -1.43 31.70
N GLU A 25 -10.36 -0.72 31.18
CA GLU A 25 -9.18 -0.29 31.94
C GLU A 25 -9.11 1.24 32.02
N PRO A 26 -8.42 1.80 33.03
CA PRO A 26 -8.16 3.23 33.08
C PRO A 26 -7.26 3.68 31.89
N PRO A 27 -7.36 4.96 31.47
CA PRO A 27 -6.48 5.51 30.46
C PRO A 27 -5.01 5.29 30.78
N LYS A 28 -4.24 4.81 29.80
CA LYS A 28 -2.81 4.50 29.95
C LYS A 28 -1.98 5.33 28.97
N ARG A 29 -0.92 5.98 29.46
CA ARG A 29 0.08 6.60 28.59
C ARG A 29 0.91 5.53 27.89
N ILE A 30 1.05 5.66 26.59
CA ILE A 30 1.90 4.82 25.74
C ILE A 30 2.91 5.70 25.02
N THR A 31 4.16 5.25 24.96
CA THR A 31 5.21 5.92 24.19
C THR A 31 5.11 5.49 22.73
N ILE A 32 4.98 6.45 21.81
CA ILE A 32 4.92 6.22 20.36
C ILE A 32 6.30 6.38 19.74
N VAL A 33 7.06 7.39 20.19
CA VAL A 33 8.44 7.67 19.75
C VAL A 33 9.28 7.85 20.99
N ASP A 34 10.44 7.20 21.05
CA ASP A 34 11.32 7.16 22.19
C ASP A 34 12.77 7.42 21.77
N ASP A 35 13.31 8.57 22.15
CA ASP A 35 14.70 8.98 21.98
C ASP A 35 15.21 8.95 20.52
N VAL A 36 14.47 9.57 19.59
CA VAL A 36 14.87 9.66 18.18
C VAL A 36 15.63 10.95 17.92
N SER A 37 16.81 10.82 17.31
CA SER A 37 17.68 11.96 16.95
C SER A 37 18.20 11.82 15.54
N PHE A 38 18.14 12.88 14.73
CA PHE A 38 18.68 12.92 13.36
C PHE A 38 18.86 14.35 12.87
N ASP A 39 19.61 14.47 11.79
CA ASP A 39 19.83 15.73 11.07
C ASP A 39 19.44 15.58 9.60
N LEU A 40 18.95 16.66 9.01
CA LEU A 40 18.64 16.75 7.59
C LEU A 40 19.22 18.04 7.03
N ALA A 41 20.10 17.94 6.06
CA ALA A 41 20.67 19.09 5.36
C ALA A 41 19.68 19.64 4.32
N LYS A 42 19.90 20.90 3.90
CA LYS A 42 19.11 21.52 2.83
C LYS A 42 19.24 20.75 1.52
N GLY A 43 18.17 20.64 0.75
CA GLY A 43 18.16 19.93 -0.53
C GLY A 43 18.35 18.41 -0.43
N LYS A 44 18.40 17.83 0.78
CA LYS A 44 18.58 16.39 1.01
C LYS A 44 17.27 15.71 1.35
N VAL A 45 17.22 14.41 1.07
CA VAL A 45 16.06 13.55 1.34
C VAL A 45 16.43 12.50 2.37
N LEU A 46 15.72 12.49 3.50
CA LEU A 46 15.79 11.42 4.51
C LEU A 46 14.59 10.49 4.39
N GLY A 47 14.86 9.23 4.06
CA GLY A 47 13.86 8.16 4.04
C GLY A 47 13.57 7.63 5.45
N LEU A 48 12.30 7.56 5.84
CA LEU A 48 11.86 6.94 7.09
C LEU A 48 11.16 5.62 6.77
N ILE A 49 11.73 4.49 7.19
CA ILE A 49 11.17 3.15 6.95
C ILE A 49 10.94 2.38 8.27
N GLY A 50 10.09 1.37 8.23
CA GLY A 50 9.78 0.51 9.38
C GLY A 50 8.34 0.01 9.34
N GLU A 51 7.98 -0.83 10.30
CA GLU A 51 6.64 -1.41 10.44
C GLU A 51 5.54 -0.34 10.61
N SER A 52 4.29 -0.72 10.31
CA SER A 52 3.12 0.10 10.65
C SER A 52 3.07 0.31 12.17
N GLY A 53 2.86 1.56 12.59
CA GLY A 53 2.93 1.91 14.02
C GLY A 53 4.34 2.14 14.58
N ALA A 54 5.42 2.08 13.77
CA ALA A 54 6.78 2.38 14.22
C ALA A 54 7.03 3.86 14.53
N GLY A 55 6.04 4.75 14.36
CA GLY A 55 6.15 6.17 14.68
C GLY A 55 6.56 7.08 13.51
N LYS A 56 6.72 6.56 12.28
CA LYS A 56 7.18 7.30 11.09
C LYS A 56 6.38 8.58 10.83
N SER A 57 5.08 8.47 10.61
CA SER A 57 4.19 9.62 10.36
C SER A 57 4.14 10.57 11.57
N THR A 58 4.28 10.04 12.78
CA THR A 58 4.30 10.84 14.02
C THR A 58 5.57 11.69 14.08
N ILE A 59 6.74 11.14 13.69
CA ILE A 59 8.00 11.89 13.57
C ILE A 59 7.88 12.96 12.48
N GLY A 60 7.34 12.61 11.31
CA GLY A 60 7.09 13.58 10.23
C GLY A 60 6.21 14.74 10.67
N LEU A 61 5.13 14.46 11.40
CA LEU A 61 4.26 15.50 11.94
C LEU A 61 4.94 16.34 13.05
N ALA A 62 5.81 15.72 13.87
CA ALA A 62 6.59 16.46 14.86
C ALA A 62 7.54 17.48 14.21
N ALA A 63 8.08 17.20 13.02
CA ALA A 63 8.85 18.15 12.23
C ALA A 63 8.04 19.40 11.81
N LEU A 64 6.69 19.35 11.86
CA LEU A 64 5.79 20.48 11.69
C LEU A 64 5.34 21.10 13.03
N GLY A 65 5.88 20.63 14.17
CA GLY A 65 5.41 21.00 15.50
C GLY A 65 3.96 20.52 15.77
N TYR A 66 3.55 19.36 15.22
CA TYR A 66 2.18 18.86 15.30
C TYR A 66 2.10 17.48 15.98
N GLY A 67 1.24 17.38 16.99
CA GLY A 67 0.78 16.11 17.57
C GLY A 67 -0.62 15.76 17.04
N ARG A 68 -0.80 14.57 16.47
CA ARG A 68 -2.07 14.10 15.90
C ARG A 68 -2.78 13.13 16.85
N GLY A 69 -4.12 13.24 16.93
CA GLY A 69 -4.95 12.19 17.53
C GLY A 69 -4.68 11.93 19.02
N GLY A 70 -4.35 12.97 19.79
CA GLY A 70 -4.03 12.83 21.22
C GLY A 70 -2.57 12.44 21.49
N ALA A 71 -1.72 12.40 20.45
CA ALA A 71 -0.27 12.29 20.63
C ALA A 71 0.33 13.66 20.99
N GLU A 72 1.18 13.69 22.00
CA GLU A 72 1.84 14.88 22.52
C GLU A 72 3.35 14.70 22.44
N ILE A 73 4.07 15.74 21.99
CA ILE A 73 5.53 15.79 22.08
C ILE A 73 5.87 16.11 23.52
N THR A 74 6.42 15.13 24.25
CA THR A 74 6.68 15.22 25.69
C THR A 74 8.14 15.47 26.03
N GLY A 75 9.05 15.40 25.03
CA GLY A 75 10.47 15.65 25.21
C GLY A 75 11.23 15.82 23.90
N GLY A 76 12.44 16.33 24.03
CA GLY A 76 13.35 16.58 22.91
C GLY A 76 13.25 17.98 22.33
N GLU A 77 14.03 18.20 21.28
CA GLU A 77 14.09 19.47 20.52
C GLU A 77 13.85 19.18 19.04
N VAL A 78 13.15 20.10 18.35
CA VAL A 78 12.99 20.10 16.90
C VAL A 78 13.35 21.48 16.38
N LYS A 79 14.52 21.61 15.76
CA LYS A 79 15.02 22.88 15.24
C LYS A 79 14.94 22.91 13.73
N LEU A 80 14.29 23.93 13.18
CA LEU A 80 14.30 24.26 11.76
C LEU A 80 15.15 25.52 11.57
N ASP A 81 16.23 25.40 10.83
CA ASP A 81 17.18 26.50 10.58
C ASP A 81 17.58 27.19 11.89
N GLY A 82 17.99 26.39 12.88
CA GLY A 82 18.38 26.82 14.22
C GLY A 82 17.25 27.26 15.16
N THR A 83 16.02 27.44 14.67
CA THR A 83 14.86 27.85 15.49
C THR A 83 14.14 26.62 16.05
N ASP A 84 14.03 26.50 17.37
CA ASP A 84 13.24 25.43 18.00
C ASP A 84 11.73 25.67 17.77
N ILE A 85 11.13 24.84 16.92
CA ILE A 85 9.73 24.96 16.55
C ILE A 85 8.76 24.57 17.67
N LEU A 86 9.23 23.78 18.67
CA LEU A 86 8.40 23.37 19.80
C LEU A 86 8.21 24.53 20.80
N GLN A 87 9.14 25.49 20.82
CA GLN A 87 9.05 26.70 21.65
C GLN A 87 8.22 27.81 21.00
N LEU A 88 7.84 27.65 19.71
CA LEU A 88 6.98 28.61 19.03
C LEU A 88 5.54 28.50 19.56
N GLY A 89 4.99 29.59 20.01
CA GLY A 89 3.55 29.64 20.34
C GLY A 89 2.67 29.36 19.11
N LYS A 90 1.38 29.14 19.33
CA LYS A 90 0.40 28.81 18.26
C LYS A 90 0.49 29.72 17.03
N SER A 91 0.76 31.02 17.22
CA SER A 91 0.91 31.98 16.11
C SER A 91 2.19 31.73 15.31
N GLY A 92 3.31 31.43 15.96
CA GLY A 92 4.60 31.13 15.30
C GLY A 92 4.51 29.85 14.47
N ILE A 93 3.99 28.78 15.05
CA ILE A 93 3.76 27.50 14.35
C ILE A 93 2.82 27.69 13.14
N ARG A 94 1.76 28.49 13.27
CA ARG A 94 0.84 28.78 12.15
C ARG A 94 1.51 29.51 10.99
N LYS A 95 2.46 30.41 11.28
CA LYS A 95 3.24 31.12 10.24
C LYS A 95 4.22 30.18 9.51
N LEU A 96 4.68 29.14 10.19
CA LEU A 96 5.64 28.19 9.66
C LEU A 96 4.97 27.16 8.72
N ARG A 97 3.82 26.61 9.14
CA ARG A 97 3.10 25.57 8.39
C ARG A 97 2.47 26.13 7.12
N GLY A 98 2.66 25.44 6.00
CA GLY A 98 2.18 25.85 4.68
C GLY A 98 2.99 26.96 4.03
N ALA A 99 4.02 27.50 4.74
CA ALA A 99 4.95 28.48 4.22
C ALA A 99 6.38 27.90 4.13
N ARG A 100 6.97 27.53 5.27
CA ARG A 100 8.33 26.97 5.34
C ARG A 100 8.34 25.44 5.45
N VAL A 101 7.31 24.86 6.06
CA VAL A 101 7.17 23.40 6.21
C VAL A 101 5.81 22.97 5.67
N CYS A 102 5.81 22.01 4.74
CA CYS A 102 4.62 21.47 4.10
C CYS A 102 4.49 19.96 4.34
N TYR A 103 3.27 19.45 4.20
CA TYR A 103 2.94 18.05 4.40
C TYR A 103 2.11 17.51 3.23
N VAL A 104 2.56 16.41 2.66
CA VAL A 104 1.88 15.67 1.60
C VAL A 104 1.33 14.39 2.22
N ALA A 105 0.02 14.31 2.34
CA ALA A 105 -0.68 13.23 3.02
C ALA A 105 -0.73 11.95 2.17
N GLN A 106 -0.94 10.81 2.82
CA GLN A 106 -1.11 9.51 2.18
C GLN A 106 -2.28 9.48 1.18
N SER A 107 -3.40 10.13 1.51
CA SER A 107 -4.59 10.19 0.65
C SER A 107 -4.83 11.60 0.12
N ALA A 108 -4.48 11.82 -1.15
CA ALA A 108 -4.78 13.08 -1.84
C ALA A 108 -6.30 13.34 -1.93
N ALA A 109 -7.09 12.29 -2.12
CA ALA A 109 -8.56 12.42 -2.18
C ALA A 109 -9.16 12.97 -0.87
N ALA A 110 -8.55 12.68 0.27
CA ALA A 110 -8.99 13.21 1.57
C ALA A 110 -8.47 14.63 1.85
N ALA A 111 -7.41 15.06 1.15
CA ALA A 111 -6.77 16.37 1.34
C ALA A 111 -7.48 17.49 0.58
N PHE A 112 -8.06 17.19 -0.60
CA PHE A 112 -8.75 18.17 -1.42
C PHE A 112 -10.24 18.28 -1.12
N ASN A 113 -10.76 19.51 -1.15
CA ASN A 113 -12.19 19.75 -1.09
C ASN A 113 -12.82 19.51 -2.48
N PRO A 114 -13.74 18.55 -2.65
CA PRO A 114 -14.33 18.22 -3.94
C PRO A 114 -15.18 19.33 -4.56
N ALA A 115 -15.58 20.34 -3.79
CA ALA A 115 -16.39 21.48 -4.26
C ALA A 115 -15.56 22.64 -4.86
N HIS A 116 -14.23 22.58 -4.77
CA HIS A 116 -13.34 23.65 -5.25
C HIS A 116 -12.44 23.15 -6.37
N LYS A 117 -12.08 24.07 -7.29
CA LYS A 117 -11.11 23.79 -8.36
C LYS A 117 -9.72 23.51 -7.79
N LEU A 118 -8.97 22.64 -8.45
CA LEU A 118 -7.62 22.24 -8.03
C LEU A 118 -6.65 23.43 -7.98
N GLY A 119 -6.66 24.29 -9.00
CA GLY A 119 -5.78 25.46 -9.06
C GLY A 119 -5.96 26.43 -7.91
N ASP A 120 -7.20 26.69 -7.49
CA ASP A 120 -7.47 27.57 -6.36
C ASP A 120 -6.96 26.97 -5.04
N GLN A 121 -7.06 25.66 -4.86
CA GLN A 121 -6.56 24.97 -3.67
C GLN A 121 -5.04 24.90 -3.64
N VAL A 122 -4.40 24.69 -4.80
CA VAL A 122 -2.93 24.61 -4.91
C VAL A 122 -2.28 25.92 -4.48
N ILE A 123 -2.84 27.07 -4.83
CA ILE A 123 -2.27 28.39 -4.49
C ILE A 123 -2.74 28.92 -3.14
N GLU A 124 -3.72 28.30 -2.48
CA GLU A 124 -4.39 28.85 -1.30
C GLU A 124 -3.44 29.19 -0.17
N ALA A 125 -2.54 28.27 0.20
CA ALA A 125 -1.58 28.51 1.28
C ALA A 125 -0.64 29.65 0.95
N THR A 126 -0.08 29.67 -0.26
CA THR A 126 0.85 30.71 -0.75
C THR A 126 0.25 32.12 -0.68
N VAL A 127 -1.00 32.25 -1.12
CA VAL A 127 -1.73 33.53 -1.09
C VAL A 127 -2.13 33.92 0.34
N LYS A 128 -2.64 32.99 1.15
CA LYS A 128 -3.00 33.27 2.55
C LYS A 128 -1.84 33.68 3.43
N HIS A 129 -0.67 33.09 3.21
CA HIS A 129 0.57 33.47 3.89
C HIS A 129 1.20 34.73 3.30
N ARG A 130 0.67 35.30 2.21
CA ARG A 130 1.18 36.49 1.51
C ARG A 130 2.62 36.29 1.03
N LEU A 131 2.97 35.08 0.59
CA LEU A 131 4.30 34.76 0.06
C LEU A 131 4.47 35.25 -1.38
N MET A 132 3.38 35.30 -2.13
CA MET A 132 3.31 35.73 -3.53
C MET A 132 1.97 36.44 -3.79
N SER A 133 1.89 37.21 -4.87
CA SER A 133 0.61 37.68 -5.39
C SER A 133 -0.21 36.50 -5.89
N LYS A 134 -1.50 36.69 -6.13
CA LYS A 134 -2.36 35.63 -6.66
C LYS A 134 -1.96 35.24 -8.08
N GLU A 135 -1.53 36.21 -8.86
CA GLU A 135 -1.04 36.07 -10.23
C GLU A 135 0.25 35.24 -10.25
N ASP A 136 1.27 35.62 -9.48
CA ASP A 136 2.55 34.90 -9.38
C ASP A 136 2.34 33.47 -8.87
N ALA A 137 1.42 33.28 -7.90
CA ALA A 137 1.08 31.96 -7.38
C ALA A 137 0.44 31.05 -8.44
N ARG A 138 -0.38 31.62 -9.37
CA ARG A 138 -0.93 30.89 -10.51
C ARG A 138 0.13 30.51 -11.54
N GLU A 139 1.03 31.42 -11.87
CA GLU A 139 2.17 31.10 -12.73
C GLU A 139 3.05 30.01 -12.11
N ARG A 140 3.31 30.10 -10.81
CA ARG A 140 4.04 29.07 -10.07
C ARG A 140 3.32 27.72 -10.08
N ALA A 141 2.00 27.70 -9.90
CA ALA A 141 1.21 26.46 -9.98
C ALA A 141 1.27 25.86 -11.38
N LEU A 142 1.16 26.66 -12.45
CA LEU A 142 1.30 26.22 -13.83
C LEU A 142 2.67 25.58 -14.07
N TYR A 143 3.74 26.25 -13.66
CA TYR A 143 5.10 25.73 -13.74
C TYR A 143 5.21 24.37 -13.03
N LEU A 144 4.68 24.24 -11.80
CA LEU A 144 4.71 22.99 -11.05
C LEU A 144 3.86 21.89 -11.71
N PHE A 145 2.74 22.23 -12.36
CA PHE A 145 1.97 21.25 -13.14
C PHE A 145 2.77 20.71 -14.32
N GLN A 146 3.59 21.55 -14.97
CA GLN A 146 4.50 21.12 -16.04
C GLN A 146 5.61 20.21 -15.50
N VAL A 147 6.32 20.64 -14.46
CA VAL A 147 7.40 19.85 -13.81
C VAL A 147 6.92 18.50 -13.31
N LEU A 148 5.72 18.45 -12.73
CA LEU A 148 5.09 17.23 -12.23
C LEU A 148 4.39 16.41 -13.32
N GLY A 149 4.51 16.78 -14.61
CA GLY A 149 3.98 16.03 -15.74
C GLY A 149 2.46 15.86 -15.71
N LEU A 150 1.73 16.89 -15.24
CA LEU A 150 0.27 16.87 -15.25
C LEU A 150 -0.26 17.16 -16.68
N PRO A 151 -1.30 16.46 -17.14
CA PRO A 151 -1.80 16.62 -18.51
C PRO A 151 -2.53 17.96 -18.70
N ASN A 152 -2.25 18.66 -19.80
CA ASN A 152 -2.79 19.97 -20.15
C ASN A 152 -2.61 20.97 -18.99
N PRO A 153 -1.36 21.30 -18.62
CA PRO A 153 -1.05 22.10 -17.41
C PRO A 153 -1.81 23.42 -17.34
N GLU A 154 -2.04 24.07 -18.49
CA GLU A 154 -2.72 25.37 -18.62
C GLU A 154 -4.17 25.32 -18.12
N THR A 155 -4.84 24.17 -18.30
CA THR A 155 -6.25 23.98 -17.94
C THR A 155 -6.45 22.99 -16.78
N PHE A 156 -5.37 22.36 -16.31
CA PHE A 156 -5.44 21.37 -15.24
C PHE A 156 -6.05 21.96 -13.95
N GLY A 157 -5.65 23.18 -13.60
CA GLY A 157 -6.15 23.90 -12.42
C GLY A 157 -7.65 24.19 -12.43
N ASP A 158 -8.30 24.17 -13.59
CA ASP A 158 -9.75 24.37 -13.72
C ASP A 158 -10.59 23.15 -13.38
N ARG A 159 -9.97 21.98 -13.25
CA ARG A 159 -10.63 20.71 -12.91
C ARG A 159 -10.95 20.62 -11.43
N PHE A 160 -11.96 19.82 -11.13
CA PHE A 160 -12.30 19.42 -9.75
C PHE A 160 -11.62 18.09 -9.38
N PRO A 161 -11.41 17.80 -8.08
CA PRO A 161 -10.75 16.57 -7.63
C PRO A 161 -11.32 15.28 -8.21
N HIS A 162 -12.64 15.19 -8.38
CA HIS A 162 -13.32 14.01 -8.92
C HIS A 162 -13.17 13.83 -10.46
N GLN A 163 -12.54 14.78 -11.16
CA GLN A 163 -12.33 14.75 -12.61
C GLN A 163 -10.93 14.27 -13.00
N VAL A 164 -10.10 13.92 -12.03
CA VAL A 164 -8.70 13.51 -12.25
C VAL A 164 -8.42 12.15 -11.61
N SER A 165 -7.39 11.45 -12.10
CA SER A 165 -6.97 10.18 -11.52
C SER A 165 -6.29 10.35 -10.15
N GLY A 166 -6.17 9.26 -9.38
CA GLY A 166 -5.48 9.27 -8.09
C GLY A 166 -4.03 9.76 -8.18
N GLY A 167 -3.27 9.30 -9.18
CA GLY A 167 -1.90 9.75 -9.42
C GLY A 167 -1.80 11.22 -9.85
N GLN A 168 -2.76 11.71 -10.65
CA GLN A 168 -2.84 13.14 -10.98
C GLN A 168 -3.16 13.98 -9.74
N LEU A 169 -4.05 13.51 -8.88
CA LEU A 169 -4.41 14.19 -7.64
C LEU A 169 -3.24 14.21 -6.65
N GLN A 170 -2.47 13.12 -6.58
CA GLN A 170 -1.27 13.04 -5.75
C GLN A 170 -0.19 14.03 -6.22
N ARG A 171 0.05 14.13 -7.53
CA ARG A 171 0.96 15.13 -8.11
C ARG A 171 0.46 16.56 -7.90
N ALA A 172 -0.85 16.79 -7.99
CA ALA A 172 -1.44 18.10 -7.65
C ALA A 172 -1.24 18.47 -6.17
N MET A 173 -1.31 17.50 -5.25
CA MET A 173 -1.02 17.72 -3.83
C MET A 173 0.46 18.04 -3.60
N THR A 174 1.37 17.41 -4.35
CA THR A 174 2.79 17.77 -4.36
C THR A 174 2.98 19.20 -4.89
N ALA A 175 2.29 19.60 -5.97
CA ALA A 175 2.30 20.97 -6.47
C ALA A 175 1.81 21.97 -5.40
N MET A 176 0.73 21.63 -4.68
CA MET A 176 0.22 22.45 -3.58
C MET A 176 1.26 22.65 -2.47
N ALA A 177 1.98 21.60 -2.09
CA ALA A 177 3.03 21.68 -1.08
C ALA A 177 4.24 22.52 -1.56
N LEU A 178 4.65 22.37 -2.83
CA LEU A 178 5.80 23.08 -3.41
C LEU A 178 5.49 24.53 -3.84
N CYS A 179 4.22 24.91 -3.94
CA CYS A 179 3.82 26.23 -4.42
C CYS A 179 4.35 27.37 -3.53
N SER A 180 4.41 27.16 -2.22
CA SER A 180 4.93 28.12 -1.25
C SER A 180 6.47 28.21 -1.21
N LYS A 181 7.21 27.41 -1.99
CA LYS A 181 8.67 27.26 -1.91
C LYS A 181 9.14 26.92 -0.49
N PRO A 182 8.67 25.81 0.09
CA PRO A 182 9.00 25.45 1.46
C PRO A 182 10.47 25.05 1.58
N ASP A 183 11.05 25.21 2.78
CA ASP A 183 12.37 24.69 3.10
C ASP A 183 12.34 23.16 3.29
N LEU A 184 11.24 22.65 3.86
CA LEU A 184 11.05 21.25 4.19
C LEU A 184 9.67 20.73 3.74
N ILE A 185 9.64 19.56 3.11
CA ILE A 185 8.41 18.81 2.84
C ILE A 185 8.45 17.46 3.54
N VAL A 186 7.33 17.09 4.16
CA VAL A 186 7.11 15.74 4.68
C VAL A 186 6.14 15.01 3.75
N PHE A 187 6.62 13.97 3.08
CA PHE A 187 5.83 13.04 2.29
C PHE A 187 5.45 11.84 3.16
N ASP A 188 4.17 11.64 3.40
CA ASP A 188 3.66 10.51 4.19
C ASP A 188 3.00 9.49 3.27
N GLU A 189 3.75 8.46 2.88
CA GLU A 189 3.35 7.38 1.97
C GLU A 189 2.71 7.89 0.65
N PRO A 190 3.36 8.80 -0.10
CA PRO A 190 2.71 9.49 -1.22
C PRO A 190 2.38 8.59 -2.41
N THR A 191 2.87 7.36 -2.46
CA THR A 191 2.69 6.43 -3.59
C THR A 191 1.94 5.15 -3.24
N THR A 192 1.62 4.90 -1.97
CA THR A 192 1.07 3.61 -1.48
C THR A 192 -0.29 3.24 -2.11
N ALA A 193 -1.11 4.21 -2.48
CA ALA A 193 -2.43 3.97 -3.08
C ALA A 193 -2.42 3.94 -4.62
N LEU A 194 -1.24 3.95 -5.24
CA LEU A 194 -1.06 3.99 -6.69
C LEU A 194 -0.70 2.61 -7.24
N ASP A 195 -1.11 2.34 -8.47
CA ASP A 195 -0.59 1.19 -9.23
C ASP A 195 0.88 1.41 -9.61
N VAL A 196 1.56 0.32 -9.93
CA VAL A 196 3.03 0.28 -10.10
C VAL A 196 3.52 1.22 -11.20
N THR A 197 2.77 1.34 -12.31
CA THR A 197 3.13 2.21 -13.44
C THR A 197 2.98 3.67 -13.09
N THR A 198 1.87 4.05 -12.45
CA THR A 198 1.62 5.41 -11.94
C THR A 198 2.59 5.78 -10.80
N GLN A 199 2.98 4.81 -9.96
CA GLN A 199 3.91 5.02 -8.87
C GLN A 199 5.27 5.54 -9.35
N ILE A 200 5.83 4.97 -10.43
CA ILE A 200 7.10 5.44 -11.02
C ILE A 200 6.98 6.89 -11.48
N ASP A 201 5.91 7.22 -12.22
CA ASP A 201 5.74 8.56 -12.76
C ASP A 201 5.62 9.60 -11.65
N VAL A 202 4.92 9.26 -10.56
CA VAL A 202 4.80 10.13 -9.39
C VAL A 202 6.13 10.25 -8.65
N LEU A 203 6.86 9.14 -8.46
CA LEU A 203 8.17 9.12 -7.81
C LEU A 203 9.19 9.96 -8.55
N ALA A 204 9.26 9.79 -9.88
CA ALA A 204 10.13 10.57 -10.76
C ALA A 204 9.81 12.06 -10.71
N ALA A 205 8.52 12.40 -10.76
CA ALA A 205 8.06 13.77 -10.69
C ALA A 205 8.38 14.42 -9.33
N ILE A 206 8.19 13.69 -8.22
CA ILE A 206 8.55 14.16 -6.86
C ILE A 206 10.06 14.38 -6.77
N LYS A 207 10.89 13.42 -7.21
CA LYS A 207 12.36 13.53 -7.18
C LYS A 207 12.83 14.76 -7.95
N HIS A 208 12.39 14.89 -9.19
CA HIS A 208 12.72 16.03 -10.04
C HIS A 208 12.29 17.37 -9.42
N ALA A 209 11.09 17.44 -8.85
CA ALA A 209 10.59 18.65 -8.22
C ALA A 209 11.37 19.05 -6.95
N ILE A 210 11.82 18.08 -6.15
CA ILE A 210 12.68 18.32 -4.98
C ILE A 210 14.04 18.88 -5.43
N GLU A 211 14.67 18.25 -6.42
CA GLU A 211 15.96 18.68 -6.99
C GLU A 211 15.87 20.08 -7.59
N GLU A 212 14.85 20.37 -8.38
CA GLU A 212 14.61 21.66 -9.04
C GLU A 212 14.38 22.81 -8.05
N THR A 213 13.78 22.53 -6.89
CA THR A 213 13.42 23.55 -5.89
C THR A 213 14.40 23.66 -4.74
N ASP A 214 15.44 22.82 -4.68
CA ASP A 214 16.41 22.71 -3.57
C ASP A 214 15.71 22.56 -2.20
N THR A 215 14.59 21.82 -2.18
CA THR A 215 13.76 21.60 -0.99
C THR A 215 14.24 20.35 -0.25
N ALA A 216 14.40 20.40 1.07
CA ALA A 216 14.68 19.20 1.85
C ALA A 216 13.39 18.38 2.04
N ALA A 217 13.51 17.04 2.16
CA ALA A 217 12.36 16.19 2.33
C ALA A 217 12.55 15.09 3.38
N LEU A 218 11.50 14.84 4.17
CA LEU A 218 11.31 13.58 4.90
C LEU A 218 10.37 12.71 4.06
N TYR A 219 10.84 11.56 3.58
CA TYR A 219 10.06 10.64 2.76
C TYR A 219 9.71 9.39 3.56
N ILE A 220 8.45 9.27 3.95
CA ILE A 220 7.95 8.19 4.77
C ILE A 220 7.31 7.14 3.87
N THR A 221 7.76 5.90 3.97
CA THR A 221 7.15 4.74 3.29
C THR A 221 7.52 3.45 4.03
N HIS A 222 6.82 2.38 3.69
CA HIS A 222 7.19 1.02 4.07
C HIS A 222 7.92 0.27 2.95
N ASP A 223 8.02 0.85 1.74
CA ASP A 223 8.69 0.23 0.59
C ASP A 223 10.16 0.69 0.49
N LEU A 224 11.07 -0.23 0.84
CA LEU A 224 12.51 0.01 0.82
C LEU A 224 13.05 0.26 -0.59
N ALA A 225 12.47 -0.38 -1.63
CA ALA A 225 12.88 -0.17 -3.00
C ALA A 225 12.52 1.24 -3.49
N VAL A 226 11.39 1.78 -3.07
CA VAL A 226 10.98 3.17 -3.37
C VAL A 226 11.92 4.17 -2.70
N VAL A 227 12.20 3.98 -1.41
CA VAL A 227 13.10 4.87 -0.65
C VAL A 227 14.51 4.87 -1.24
N ALA A 228 14.99 3.71 -1.68
CA ALA A 228 16.31 3.57 -2.32
C ALA A 228 16.48 4.44 -3.58
N GLN A 229 15.38 4.82 -4.25
CA GLN A 229 15.43 5.63 -5.47
C GLN A 229 15.37 7.13 -5.24
N ILE A 230 14.93 7.58 -4.05
CA ILE A 230 14.70 9.01 -3.80
C ILE A 230 15.55 9.58 -2.66
N SER A 231 15.99 8.75 -1.72
CA SER A 231 16.63 9.23 -0.48
C SER A 231 18.16 9.26 -0.59
N ASP A 232 18.76 10.23 0.10
CA ASP A 232 20.21 10.29 0.34
C ASP A 232 20.59 9.38 1.53
N ASP A 233 19.84 9.52 2.63
CA ASP A 233 19.99 8.73 3.85
C ASP A 233 18.68 8.01 4.19
N ILE A 234 18.80 6.90 4.92
CA ILE A 234 17.65 6.13 5.41
C ILE A 234 17.73 5.98 6.92
N MET A 235 16.62 6.21 7.61
CA MET A 235 16.41 5.88 9.01
C MET A 235 15.40 4.75 9.15
N VAL A 236 15.84 3.66 9.74
CA VAL A 236 15.04 2.46 10.03
C VAL A 236 14.46 2.58 11.44
N LEU A 237 13.14 2.49 11.55
CA LEU A 237 12.40 2.62 12.80
C LEU A 237 11.71 1.33 13.18
N ARG A 238 11.71 0.98 14.46
CA ARG A 238 10.95 -0.13 15.04
C ARG A 238 10.47 0.21 16.44
N HIS A 239 9.18 0.00 16.70
CA HIS A 239 8.59 0.23 18.03
C HIS A 239 8.91 1.62 18.62
N GLY A 240 8.88 2.66 17.79
CA GLY A 240 9.15 4.04 18.21
C GLY A 240 10.63 4.40 18.41
N LYS A 241 11.55 3.49 18.09
CA LYS A 241 13.00 3.70 18.25
C LYS A 241 13.71 3.63 16.91
N MET A 242 14.81 4.35 16.80
CA MET A 242 15.74 4.24 15.69
C MET A 242 16.54 2.94 15.84
N VAL A 243 16.49 2.08 14.81
CA VAL A 243 17.25 0.82 14.75
C VAL A 243 18.56 1.05 14.02
N GLU A 244 18.51 1.73 12.88
CA GLU A 244 19.69 2.00 12.05
C GLU A 244 19.49 3.31 11.29
N TYR A 245 20.59 4.05 11.05
CA TYR A 245 20.62 5.28 10.28
C TYR A 245 21.92 5.34 9.49
N GLY A 246 21.85 5.75 8.24
CA GLY A 246 23.01 5.91 7.38
C GLY A 246 22.68 6.18 5.92
N PRO A 247 23.72 6.36 5.08
CA PRO A 247 23.57 6.51 3.63
C PRO A 247 22.77 5.36 3.01
N VAL A 248 21.96 5.67 2.02
CA VAL A 248 21.10 4.69 1.33
C VAL A 248 21.89 3.46 0.88
N GLN A 249 23.09 3.66 0.30
CA GLN A 249 23.95 2.57 -0.15
C GLN A 249 24.32 1.60 0.99
N GLN A 250 24.71 2.12 2.16
CA GLN A 250 25.09 1.29 3.31
C GLN A 250 23.90 0.50 3.85
N ILE A 251 22.70 1.11 3.92
CA ILE A 251 21.50 0.44 4.41
C ILE A 251 21.06 -0.68 3.47
N ILE A 252 21.21 -0.50 2.15
CA ILE A 252 20.80 -1.50 1.15
C ILE A 252 21.85 -2.61 0.98
N GLU A 253 23.14 -2.26 0.83
CA GLU A 253 24.19 -3.21 0.46
C GLU A 253 24.87 -3.87 1.67
N ALA A 254 24.95 -3.17 2.79
CA ALA A 254 25.67 -3.62 3.99
C ALA A 254 24.93 -3.25 5.31
N PRO A 255 23.67 -3.70 5.49
CA PRO A 255 22.91 -3.41 6.70
C PRO A 255 23.59 -4.01 7.94
N ARG A 256 23.73 -3.21 9.00
CA ARG A 256 24.43 -3.60 10.23
C ARG A 256 23.51 -4.31 11.23
N GLN A 257 22.22 -3.95 11.23
CA GLN A 257 21.24 -4.46 12.18
C GLN A 257 20.45 -5.64 11.59
N ASP A 258 20.15 -6.66 12.41
CA ASP A 258 19.40 -7.85 11.97
C ASP A 258 18.02 -7.50 11.41
N TYR A 259 17.36 -6.53 12.02
CA TYR A 259 16.05 -6.06 11.55
C TYR A 259 16.14 -5.41 10.16
N THR A 260 17.15 -4.59 9.92
CA THR A 260 17.39 -3.98 8.59
C THR A 260 17.73 -5.04 7.56
N ARG A 261 18.59 -6.03 7.91
CA ARG A 261 18.86 -7.19 7.04
C ARG A 261 17.60 -7.97 6.68
N ALA A 262 16.71 -8.18 7.66
CA ALA A 262 15.43 -8.84 7.40
C ALA A 262 14.57 -8.04 6.41
N LEU A 263 14.47 -6.71 6.55
CA LEU A 263 13.73 -5.84 5.63
C LEU A 263 14.28 -5.88 4.20
N VAL A 264 15.61 -5.87 4.05
CA VAL A 264 16.27 -5.94 2.73
C VAL A 264 16.02 -7.30 2.06
N ASN A 265 16.02 -8.39 2.83
CA ASN A 265 15.93 -9.77 2.32
C ASN A 265 14.50 -10.25 2.04
N VAL A 266 13.46 -9.54 2.51
CA VAL A 266 12.04 -9.93 2.33
C VAL A 266 11.68 -10.24 0.86
N ARG A 267 12.29 -9.58 -0.10
CA ARG A 267 11.97 -9.72 -1.54
C ARG A 267 12.74 -10.82 -2.28
N GLN A 268 13.58 -11.63 -1.61
CA GLN A 268 14.46 -12.59 -2.28
C GLN A 268 13.91 -14.03 -2.37
N ALA A 269 12.81 -14.35 -1.68
CA ALA A 269 12.24 -15.69 -1.73
C ALA A 269 11.51 -15.93 -3.06
N ALA A 270 12.00 -16.86 -3.86
CA ALA A 270 11.31 -17.38 -5.05
C ALA A 270 10.97 -18.85 -4.82
N ARG A 271 9.69 -19.21 -5.00
CA ARG A 271 9.25 -20.60 -5.01
C ARG A 271 9.52 -21.23 -6.38
N GLU A 272 9.98 -22.46 -6.40
CA GLU A 272 9.98 -23.27 -7.64
C GLU A 272 8.57 -23.47 -8.13
N GLU A 273 8.38 -23.38 -9.44
CA GLU A 273 7.10 -23.58 -10.10
C GLU A 273 6.70 -25.06 -10.02
N ALA A 274 5.48 -25.36 -9.58
CA ALA A 274 4.97 -26.70 -9.58
C ALA A 274 4.73 -27.18 -11.02
N VAL A 275 5.43 -28.21 -11.44
CA VAL A 275 5.31 -28.79 -12.79
C VAL A 275 4.10 -29.72 -12.85
N ASP A 276 3.25 -29.53 -13.89
CA ASP A 276 2.17 -30.40 -14.37
C ASP A 276 1.21 -31.01 -13.34
N GLN A 277 0.18 -30.23 -12.99
CA GLN A 277 -1.09 -30.83 -12.59
C GLN A 277 -2.10 -30.60 -13.71
N THR A 278 -2.64 -31.67 -14.28
CA THR A 278 -3.51 -31.63 -15.44
C THR A 278 -4.97 -31.30 -15.12
N GLU A 279 -5.39 -31.40 -13.85
CA GLU A 279 -6.78 -31.22 -13.45
C GLU A 279 -7.07 -29.78 -12.98
N ALA A 280 -7.90 -29.06 -13.74
CA ALA A 280 -8.32 -27.72 -13.39
C ALA A 280 -9.43 -27.75 -12.33
N VAL A 281 -9.18 -27.14 -11.16
CA VAL A 281 -10.19 -26.93 -10.12
C VAL A 281 -11.17 -25.81 -10.50
N LEU A 282 -10.70 -24.78 -11.21
CA LEU A 282 -11.50 -23.65 -11.69
C LEU A 282 -11.21 -23.41 -13.17
N ARG A 283 -12.27 -23.24 -13.98
CA ARG A 283 -12.20 -22.72 -15.35
C ARG A 283 -13.12 -21.54 -15.50
N VAL A 284 -12.63 -20.52 -16.19
CA VAL A 284 -13.36 -19.34 -16.60
C VAL A 284 -13.29 -19.32 -18.11
N ASP A 285 -14.43 -19.46 -18.79
CA ASP A 285 -14.51 -19.61 -20.24
C ASP A 285 -15.29 -18.44 -20.86
N HIS A 286 -14.60 -17.61 -21.63
CA HIS A 286 -15.15 -16.47 -22.40
C HIS A 286 -16.04 -15.54 -21.57
N VAL A 287 -15.65 -15.27 -20.31
CA VAL A 287 -16.44 -14.49 -19.36
C VAL A 287 -16.34 -13.00 -19.68
N SER A 288 -17.51 -12.38 -19.87
CA SER A 288 -17.67 -10.92 -19.86
C SER A 288 -18.56 -10.50 -18.69
N ALA A 289 -18.36 -9.30 -18.16
CA ALA A 289 -19.19 -8.78 -17.07
C ALA A 289 -19.35 -7.27 -17.14
N GLN A 290 -20.50 -6.79 -16.67
CA GLN A 290 -20.85 -5.37 -16.59
C GLN A 290 -21.54 -5.04 -15.28
N TYR A 291 -21.41 -3.82 -14.82
CA TYR A 291 -22.16 -3.31 -13.67
C TYR A 291 -23.57 -2.85 -14.07
N SER A 292 -24.42 -2.60 -13.08
CA SER A 292 -25.81 -2.19 -13.26
C SER A 292 -26.00 -0.90 -14.08
N ASN A 293 -24.98 -0.04 -14.13
CA ASN A 293 -24.95 1.18 -14.95
C ASN A 293 -24.59 0.92 -16.43
N GLY A 294 -24.46 -0.35 -16.85
CA GLY A 294 -24.10 -0.74 -18.22
C GLY A 294 -22.60 -0.66 -18.54
N PHE A 295 -21.76 -0.22 -17.60
CA PHE A 295 -20.32 -0.17 -17.81
C PHE A 295 -19.72 -1.57 -17.84
N LYS A 296 -19.20 -1.98 -19.00
CA LYS A 296 -18.56 -3.28 -19.23
C LYS A 296 -17.14 -3.26 -18.67
N VAL A 297 -16.84 -4.18 -17.74
CA VAL A 297 -15.57 -4.21 -16.99
C VAL A 297 -14.71 -5.42 -17.36
N LEU A 298 -15.33 -6.56 -17.72
CA LEU A 298 -14.61 -7.74 -18.20
C LEU A 298 -15.01 -8.03 -19.66
N HIS A 299 -14.01 -8.36 -20.47
CA HIS A 299 -14.13 -8.56 -21.90
C HIS A 299 -13.49 -9.89 -22.29
N ASP A 300 -14.30 -10.94 -22.44
CA ASP A 300 -13.89 -12.22 -23.00
C ASP A 300 -12.68 -12.85 -22.27
N VAL A 301 -12.77 -12.96 -20.95
CA VAL A 301 -11.70 -13.50 -20.11
C VAL A 301 -11.78 -15.02 -20.07
N SER A 302 -10.67 -15.70 -20.42
CA SER A 302 -10.54 -17.16 -20.33
C SER A 302 -9.26 -17.55 -19.61
N LEU A 303 -9.39 -18.29 -18.50
CA LEU A 303 -8.26 -18.77 -17.69
C LEU A 303 -8.66 -20.03 -16.91
N HIS A 304 -7.66 -20.72 -16.38
CA HIS A 304 -7.89 -21.85 -15.49
C HIS A 304 -6.91 -21.85 -14.32
N LEU A 305 -7.29 -22.54 -13.25
CA LEU A 305 -6.46 -22.79 -12.07
C LEU A 305 -6.45 -24.28 -11.80
N CYS A 306 -5.25 -24.85 -11.68
CA CYS A 306 -5.08 -26.27 -11.34
C CYS A 306 -5.18 -26.50 -9.82
N LYS A 307 -5.56 -27.71 -9.44
CA LYS A 307 -5.74 -28.11 -8.04
C LYS A 307 -4.42 -28.00 -7.27
N GLY A 308 -4.48 -27.43 -6.07
CA GLY A 308 -3.32 -27.27 -5.20
C GLY A 308 -2.32 -26.19 -5.66
N GLN A 309 -2.61 -25.45 -6.75
CA GLN A 309 -1.75 -24.42 -7.30
C GLN A 309 -2.22 -23.01 -6.93
N THR A 310 -1.32 -22.05 -7.15
CA THR A 310 -1.59 -20.61 -7.03
C THR A 310 -1.58 -19.96 -8.41
N LEU A 311 -2.73 -19.43 -8.84
CA LEU A 311 -2.83 -18.53 -9.99
C LEU A 311 -2.75 -17.08 -9.49
N ALA A 312 -1.71 -16.36 -9.86
CA ALA A 312 -1.62 -14.92 -9.63
C ALA A 312 -2.33 -14.15 -10.74
N VAL A 313 -3.20 -13.21 -10.35
CA VAL A 313 -3.85 -12.26 -11.28
C VAL A 313 -3.29 -10.88 -11.03
N VAL A 314 -2.59 -10.33 -12.03
CA VAL A 314 -1.87 -9.05 -11.93
C VAL A 314 -2.36 -8.02 -12.93
N GLY A 315 -2.04 -6.75 -12.71
CA GLY A 315 -2.40 -5.62 -13.58
C GLY A 315 -2.66 -4.35 -12.77
N GLU A 316 -2.82 -3.23 -13.46
CA GLU A 316 -3.11 -1.92 -12.87
C GLU A 316 -4.42 -1.88 -12.09
N SER A 317 -4.58 -0.84 -11.24
CA SER A 317 -5.86 -0.54 -10.59
C SER A 317 -6.93 -0.30 -11.68
N GLY A 318 -8.12 -0.88 -11.48
CA GLY A 318 -9.21 -0.79 -12.47
C GLY A 318 -9.08 -1.74 -13.66
N SER A 319 -8.06 -2.62 -13.76
CA SER A 319 -7.94 -3.60 -14.86
C SER A 319 -8.96 -4.73 -14.81
N GLY A 320 -9.79 -4.83 -13.76
CA GLY A 320 -10.87 -5.81 -13.63
C GLY A 320 -10.60 -6.99 -12.70
N LYS A 321 -9.45 -7.07 -12.03
CA LYS A 321 -9.05 -8.20 -11.14
C LYS A 321 -10.08 -8.52 -10.05
N SER A 322 -10.43 -7.53 -9.23
CA SER A 322 -11.44 -7.72 -8.18
C SER A 322 -12.84 -7.98 -8.74
N THR A 323 -13.13 -7.47 -9.96
CA THR A 323 -14.38 -7.81 -10.65
C THR A 323 -14.39 -9.27 -11.07
N LEU A 324 -13.28 -9.82 -11.56
CA LEU A 324 -13.14 -11.23 -11.86
C LEU A 324 -13.40 -12.10 -10.60
N ALA A 325 -12.81 -11.73 -9.45
CA ALA A 325 -13.08 -12.43 -8.18
C ALA A 325 -14.57 -12.37 -7.79
N ARG A 326 -15.23 -11.23 -7.98
CA ARG A 326 -16.69 -11.09 -7.73
C ARG A 326 -17.53 -11.94 -8.66
N VAL A 327 -17.13 -12.09 -9.90
CA VAL A 327 -17.84 -12.96 -10.86
C VAL A 327 -17.64 -14.43 -10.49
N ILE A 328 -16.43 -14.86 -10.18
CA ILE A 328 -16.14 -16.23 -9.75
C ILE A 328 -16.91 -16.57 -8.47
N THR A 329 -16.99 -15.67 -7.50
CA THR A 329 -17.73 -15.90 -6.24
C THR A 329 -19.24 -15.71 -6.38
N GLY A 330 -19.75 -15.27 -7.55
CA GLY A 330 -21.18 -15.05 -7.80
C GLY A 330 -21.75 -13.76 -7.19
N LEU A 331 -20.89 -12.87 -6.69
CA LEU A 331 -21.28 -11.53 -6.22
C LEU A 331 -21.68 -10.60 -7.37
N LEU A 332 -21.20 -10.90 -8.58
CA LEU A 332 -21.58 -10.27 -9.83
C LEU A 332 -21.86 -11.35 -10.86
N ALA A 333 -23.02 -11.30 -11.54
CA ALA A 333 -23.32 -12.24 -12.62
C ALA A 333 -22.49 -11.92 -13.86
N PRO A 334 -21.92 -12.91 -14.57
CA PRO A 334 -21.37 -12.70 -15.89
C PRO A 334 -22.47 -12.30 -16.88
N SER A 335 -22.16 -11.43 -17.85
CA SER A 335 -23.07 -11.10 -18.96
C SER A 335 -22.99 -12.10 -20.11
N SER A 336 -21.86 -12.83 -20.23
CA SER A 336 -21.65 -13.95 -21.14
C SER A 336 -20.53 -14.84 -20.62
N GLY A 337 -20.39 -16.06 -21.20
CA GLY A 337 -19.41 -17.05 -20.80
C GLY A 337 -19.90 -17.95 -19.66
N ALA A 338 -19.02 -18.83 -19.20
CA ALA A 338 -19.32 -19.80 -18.15
C ALA A 338 -18.15 -19.94 -17.16
N ILE A 339 -18.46 -20.38 -15.96
CA ILE A 339 -17.47 -20.73 -14.94
C ILE A 339 -17.77 -22.16 -14.48
N THR A 340 -16.75 -22.98 -14.46
CA THR A 340 -16.84 -24.36 -13.94
C THR A 340 -15.91 -24.52 -12.73
N PHE A 341 -16.38 -25.25 -11.74
CA PHE A 341 -15.62 -25.63 -10.56
C PHE A 341 -15.63 -27.14 -10.43
N GLU A 342 -14.43 -27.75 -10.43
CA GLU A 342 -14.28 -29.23 -10.51
C GLU A 342 -15.13 -29.85 -11.61
N GLY A 343 -15.05 -29.30 -12.82
CA GLY A 343 -15.77 -29.81 -14.00
C GLY A 343 -17.27 -29.54 -14.00
N ARG A 344 -17.86 -28.97 -12.95
CA ARG A 344 -19.29 -28.66 -12.85
C ARG A 344 -19.56 -27.16 -13.06
N PRO A 345 -20.56 -26.76 -13.85
CA PRO A 345 -20.93 -25.39 -14.03
C PRO A 345 -21.37 -24.75 -12.70
N LEU A 346 -20.79 -23.57 -12.38
CA LEU A 346 -21.24 -22.76 -11.25
C LEU A 346 -22.47 -21.93 -11.63
N THR A 347 -23.47 -21.92 -10.75
CA THR A 347 -24.60 -21.00 -10.89
C THR A 347 -24.11 -19.55 -10.84
N PRO A 348 -24.52 -18.66 -11.79
CA PRO A 348 -23.96 -17.32 -11.91
C PRO A 348 -24.08 -16.45 -10.65
N LEU A 349 -25.22 -16.50 -9.97
CA LEU A 349 -25.48 -15.65 -8.79
C LEU A 349 -25.30 -16.42 -7.48
N LEU A 350 -24.66 -15.78 -6.51
CA LEU A 350 -24.44 -16.29 -5.15
C LEU A 350 -25.71 -16.82 -4.49
N LYS A 351 -26.84 -16.10 -4.66
CA LYS A 351 -28.13 -16.46 -4.04
C LYS A 351 -28.68 -17.81 -4.50
N SER A 352 -28.30 -18.25 -5.69
CA SER A 352 -28.77 -19.50 -6.30
C SER A 352 -27.76 -20.65 -6.19
N ARG A 353 -26.58 -20.40 -5.60
CA ARG A 353 -25.55 -21.43 -5.44
C ARG A 353 -25.91 -22.41 -4.34
N PRO A 354 -25.64 -23.70 -4.55
CA PRO A 354 -25.69 -24.68 -3.49
C PRO A 354 -24.79 -24.29 -2.31
N ARG A 355 -25.21 -24.68 -1.10
CA ARG A 355 -24.45 -24.36 0.13
C ARG A 355 -23.06 -24.96 0.13
N ASP A 356 -22.85 -26.07 -0.54
CA ASP A 356 -21.56 -26.72 -0.68
C ASP A 356 -20.61 -25.92 -1.56
N ASP A 357 -21.06 -25.37 -2.69
CA ASP A 357 -20.25 -24.49 -3.52
C ASP A 357 -19.83 -23.21 -2.76
N LEU A 358 -20.76 -22.65 -1.94
CA LEU A 358 -20.45 -21.49 -1.09
C LEU A 358 -19.41 -21.83 -0.02
N ARG A 359 -19.41 -23.04 0.51
CA ARG A 359 -18.46 -23.54 1.49
C ARG A 359 -17.07 -23.74 0.87
N ARG A 360 -17.01 -24.34 -0.31
CA ARG A 360 -15.76 -24.75 -0.97
C ARG A 360 -15.02 -23.60 -1.63
N ILE A 361 -15.71 -22.48 -1.97
CA ILE A 361 -15.12 -21.29 -2.59
C ILE A 361 -15.24 -20.13 -1.61
N GLN A 362 -14.10 -19.65 -1.10
CA GLN A 362 -14.04 -18.56 -0.13
C GLN A 362 -13.31 -17.34 -0.69
N LEU A 363 -13.62 -16.15 -0.17
CA LEU A 363 -13.00 -14.89 -0.57
C LEU A 363 -12.41 -14.18 0.66
N ILE A 364 -11.13 -13.86 0.57
CA ILE A 364 -10.42 -12.94 1.48
C ILE A 364 -10.36 -11.58 0.80
N TYR A 365 -10.98 -10.58 1.42
CA TYR A 365 -11.06 -9.21 0.90
C TYR A 365 -9.77 -8.42 1.16
N GLN A 366 -9.51 -7.44 0.33
CA GLN A 366 -8.37 -6.52 0.41
C GLN A 366 -8.24 -5.86 1.78
N MET A 367 -9.34 -5.35 2.33
CA MET A 367 -9.36 -4.70 3.64
C MET A 367 -10.05 -5.58 4.68
N ALA A 368 -9.27 -6.22 5.54
CA ALA A 368 -9.79 -7.04 6.64
C ALA A 368 -10.72 -6.23 7.56
N ASP A 369 -10.44 -4.94 7.78
CA ASP A 369 -11.25 -4.04 8.61
C ASP A 369 -12.70 -3.92 8.11
N THR A 370 -12.90 -3.74 6.82
CA THR A 370 -14.24 -3.59 6.23
C THR A 370 -14.98 -4.92 6.11
N ALA A 371 -14.23 -6.03 6.14
CA ALA A 371 -14.77 -7.38 6.03
C ALA A 371 -15.19 -7.99 7.38
N MET A 372 -14.90 -7.29 8.50
CA MET A 372 -15.24 -7.75 9.85
C MET A 372 -16.26 -6.83 10.51
N ASN A 373 -17.20 -7.42 11.23
CA ASN A 373 -18.12 -6.63 12.07
C ASN A 373 -17.36 -6.17 13.33
N PRO A 374 -17.18 -4.85 13.55
CA PRO A 374 -16.40 -4.33 14.69
C PRO A 374 -17.04 -4.63 16.07
N ARG A 375 -18.32 -5.04 16.09
CA ARG A 375 -19.06 -5.41 17.31
C ARG A 375 -19.01 -6.88 17.64
N GLN A 376 -18.32 -7.71 16.84
CA GLN A 376 -18.17 -9.16 17.05
C GLN A 376 -16.76 -9.46 17.53
N THR A 377 -16.65 -10.43 18.44
CA THR A 377 -15.37 -10.98 18.87
C THR A 377 -14.74 -11.85 17.78
N VAL A 378 -13.44 -12.14 17.90
CA VAL A 378 -12.73 -13.10 17.04
C VAL A 378 -13.44 -14.45 17.04
N ARG A 379 -13.93 -14.92 18.21
CA ARG A 379 -14.77 -16.13 18.36
C ARG A 379 -15.99 -16.11 17.44
N ASP A 380 -16.69 -14.97 17.37
CA ASP A 380 -17.90 -14.87 16.58
C ASP A 380 -17.59 -14.80 15.09
N ILE A 381 -16.53 -14.06 14.71
CA ILE A 381 -16.11 -13.89 13.33
C ILE A 381 -15.67 -15.23 12.72
N ILE A 382 -14.76 -15.96 13.39
CA ILE A 382 -14.28 -17.28 12.94
C ILE A 382 -15.36 -18.34 13.12
N GLY A 383 -16.15 -18.25 14.19
CA GLY A 383 -17.19 -19.22 14.52
C GLY A 383 -18.45 -19.15 13.64
N ARG A 384 -18.68 -18.04 12.90
CA ARG A 384 -19.85 -17.90 12.04
C ARG A 384 -19.92 -18.93 10.91
N PRO A 385 -18.88 -19.16 10.10
CA PRO A 385 -18.87 -20.24 9.10
C PRO A 385 -19.10 -21.63 9.71
N LEU A 386 -18.49 -21.93 10.86
CA LEU A 386 -18.66 -23.21 11.57
C LEU A 386 -20.13 -23.46 11.92
N THR A 387 -20.82 -22.43 12.41
CA THR A 387 -22.26 -22.54 12.71
C THR A 387 -23.08 -22.60 11.44
N PHE A 388 -22.74 -21.84 10.42
CA PHE A 388 -23.51 -21.77 9.17
C PHE A 388 -23.36 -23.03 8.34
N TYR A 389 -22.17 -23.56 8.14
CA TYR A 389 -21.90 -24.72 7.27
C TYR A 389 -22.05 -26.04 8.03
N ASP A 390 -21.48 -26.15 9.22
CA ASP A 390 -21.35 -27.40 9.98
C ASP A 390 -22.36 -27.52 11.14
N GLY A 391 -23.11 -26.44 11.46
CA GLY A 391 -24.08 -26.44 12.58
C GLY A 391 -23.42 -26.43 13.96
N LEU A 392 -22.10 -26.22 14.06
CA LEU A 392 -21.37 -26.23 15.34
C LEU A 392 -21.82 -25.12 16.27
N ARG A 393 -22.01 -25.48 17.56
CA ARG A 393 -22.44 -24.56 18.64
C ARG A 393 -21.69 -24.86 19.93
N GLY A 394 -21.78 -23.95 20.91
CA GLY A 394 -21.27 -24.13 22.28
C GLY A 394 -19.77 -24.46 22.34
N SER A 395 -19.40 -25.42 23.18
CA SER A 395 -18.02 -25.83 23.41
C SER A 395 -17.32 -26.37 22.16
N ALA A 396 -18.01 -27.14 21.33
CA ALA A 396 -17.46 -27.69 20.09
C ALA A 396 -17.07 -26.57 19.09
N LYS A 397 -17.90 -25.52 18.94
CA LYS A 397 -17.54 -24.34 18.15
C LYS A 397 -16.31 -23.66 18.74
N THR A 398 -16.27 -23.45 20.05
CA THR A 398 -15.13 -22.79 20.73
C THR A 398 -13.83 -23.60 20.58
N ALA A 399 -13.87 -24.92 20.70
CA ALA A 399 -12.72 -25.78 20.49
C ALA A 399 -12.18 -25.64 19.06
N ARG A 400 -13.06 -25.70 18.05
CA ARG A 400 -12.65 -25.54 16.65
C ARG A 400 -12.10 -24.14 16.35
N VAL A 401 -12.64 -23.08 16.96
CA VAL A 401 -12.09 -21.71 16.82
C VAL A 401 -10.67 -21.65 17.40
N LYS A 402 -10.39 -22.30 18.52
CA LYS A 402 -9.03 -22.35 19.09
C LYS A 402 -8.04 -23.07 18.16
N GLU A 403 -8.43 -24.20 17.59
CA GLU A 403 -7.61 -24.91 16.61
C GLU A 403 -7.29 -24.03 15.38
N LEU A 404 -8.29 -23.28 14.88
CA LEU A 404 -8.08 -22.35 13.77
C LEU A 404 -7.17 -21.19 14.14
N LEU A 405 -7.24 -20.68 15.38
CA LEU A 405 -6.31 -19.66 15.88
C LEU A 405 -4.87 -20.19 15.92
N ASP A 406 -4.68 -21.43 16.33
CA ASP A 406 -3.36 -22.07 16.35
C ASP A 406 -2.83 -22.28 14.90
N GLN A 407 -3.69 -22.69 13.96
CA GLN A 407 -3.32 -22.85 12.54
C GLN A 407 -2.85 -21.55 11.89
N ILE A 408 -3.40 -20.41 12.29
CA ILE A 408 -2.98 -19.09 11.82
C ILE A 408 -1.87 -18.45 12.68
N GLU A 409 -1.25 -19.24 13.55
CA GLU A 409 -0.16 -18.81 14.44
C GLU A 409 -0.56 -17.63 15.35
N MET A 410 -1.79 -17.64 15.82
CA MET A 410 -2.32 -16.74 16.84
C MET A 410 -2.68 -17.53 18.10
N GLY A 411 -2.24 -17.09 19.25
CA GLY A 411 -2.57 -17.73 20.50
C GLY A 411 -4.06 -17.66 20.84
N THR A 412 -4.55 -18.60 21.65
CA THR A 412 -5.96 -18.67 22.08
C THR A 412 -6.43 -17.46 22.89
N GLY A 413 -5.51 -16.65 23.45
CA GLY A 413 -5.82 -15.40 24.15
C GLY A 413 -6.47 -14.30 23.28
N PHE A 414 -6.48 -14.47 21.95
CA PHE A 414 -7.14 -13.53 21.05
C PHE A 414 -8.64 -13.83 20.86
N ILE A 415 -9.16 -14.94 21.36
CA ILE A 415 -10.49 -15.45 21.05
C ILE A 415 -11.63 -14.48 21.42
N ASP A 416 -11.48 -13.71 22.48
CA ASP A 416 -12.50 -12.78 22.99
C ASP A 416 -12.21 -11.32 22.63
N ARG A 417 -11.14 -11.04 21.88
CA ARG A 417 -10.81 -9.69 21.41
C ARG A 417 -11.73 -9.23 20.28
N TYR A 418 -11.89 -7.91 20.20
CA TYR A 418 -12.60 -7.24 19.11
C TYR A 418 -11.63 -6.80 18.02
N PRO A 419 -12.08 -6.58 16.77
CA PRO A 419 -11.22 -6.10 15.68
C PRO A 419 -10.43 -4.83 16.00
N ALA A 420 -11.00 -3.89 16.77
CA ALA A 420 -10.30 -2.67 17.19
C ALA A 420 -9.05 -2.91 18.06
N GLU A 421 -8.94 -4.08 18.69
CA GLU A 421 -7.82 -4.48 19.54
C GLU A 421 -6.73 -5.27 18.81
N LEU A 422 -6.88 -5.45 17.48
CA LEU A 422 -5.99 -6.22 16.63
C LEU A 422 -5.17 -5.32 15.72
N SER A 423 -3.90 -5.70 15.49
CA SER A 423 -3.09 -5.09 14.43
C SER A 423 -3.59 -5.49 13.03
N GLY A 424 -3.17 -4.77 11.98
CA GLY A 424 -3.54 -5.10 10.59
C GLY A 424 -3.23 -6.54 10.21
N GLY A 425 -2.03 -7.03 10.52
CA GLY A 425 -1.63 -8.42 10.27
C GLY A 425 -2.44 -9.44 11.08
N GLN A 426 -2.80 -9.13 12.32
CA GLN A 426 -3.67 -9.98 13.14
C GLN A 426 -5.09 -10.06 12.58
N LYS A 427 -5.65 -8.93 12.11
CA LYS A 427 -6.94 -8.91 11.41
C LYS A 427 -6.90 -9.76 10.14
N GLN A 428 -5.82 -9.67 9.37
CA GLN A 428 -5.64 -10.48 8.18
C GLN A 428 -5.58 -11.98 8.50
N ARG A 429 -4.85 -12.38 9.54
CA ARG A 429 -4.83 -13.76 10.04
C ARG A 429 -6.23 -14.23 10.46
N VAL A 430 -7.01 -13.40 11.15
CA VAL A 430 -8.42 -13.72 11.50
C VAL A 430 -9.29 -13.87 10.24
N ALA A 431 -9.09 -13.06 9.20
CA ALA A 431 -9.81 -13.21 7.92
C ALA A 431 -9.47 -14.53 7.23
N ILE A 432 -8.20 -14.96 7.27
CA ILE A 432 -7.75 -16.28 6.78
C ILE A 432 -8.42 -17.39 7.59
N ALA A 433 -8.38 -17.34 8.93
CA ALA A 433 -9.04 -18.35 9.78
C ALA A 433 -10.54 -18.44 9.53
N ARG A 434 -11.22 -17.32 9.27
CA ARG A 434 -12.63 -17.31 8.90
C ARG A 434 -12.89 -18.04 7.58
N ALA A 435 -12.02 -17.87 6.58
CA ALA A 435 -12.11 -18.62 5.33
C ALA A 435 -11.86 -20.11 5.54
N LEU A 436 -10.81 -20.48 6.30
CA LEU A 436 -10.47 -21.87 6.64
C LEU A 436 -11.57 -22.59 7.44
N ALA A 437 -12.34 -21.85 8.24
CA ALA A 437 -13.46 -22.38 9.01
C ALA A 437 -14.53 -23.06 8.11
N ALA A 438 -14.62 -22.67 6.85
CA ALA A 438 -15.50 -23.29 5.86
C ALA A 438 -14.90 -24.58 5.25
N ARG A 439 -13.66 -24.92 5.51
CA ARG A 439 -12.90 -26.00 4.83
C ARG A 439 -12.97 -25.87 3.30
N PRO A 440 -12.44 -24.77 2.77
CA PRO A 440 -12.50 -24.48 1.33
C PRO A 440 -11.56 -25.38 0.53
N GLU A 441 -11.74 -25.41 -0.78
CA GLU A 441 -10.82 -26.00 -1.76
C GLU A 441 -10.19 -24.92 -2.64
N LEU A 442 -10.91 -23.78 -2.79
CA LEU A 442 -10.46 -22.61 -3.48
C LEU A 442 -10.62 -21.38 -2.60
N ILE A 443 -9.54 -20.62 -2.43
CA ILE A 443 -9.57 -19.32 -1.78
C ILE A 443 -9.15 -18.25 -2.79
N LEU A 444 -10.01 -17.27 -3.01
CA LEU A 444 -9.67 -16.07 -3.73
C LEU A 444 -9.11 -15.05 -2.72
N CYS A 445 -7.90 -14.57 -2.96
CA CYS A 445 -7.22 -13.57 -2.13
C CYS A 445 -7.16 -12.26 -2.93
N ASP A 446 -7.99 -11.28 -2.57
CA ASP A 446 -8.02 -9.97 -3.24
C ASP A 446 -7.09 -9.01 -2.50
N GLU A 447 -5.85 -8.86 -2.97
CA GLU A 447 -4.78 -8.04 -2.40
C GLU A 447 -4.57 -8.22 -0.88
N PRO A 448 -4.39 -9.44 -0.36
CA PRO A 448 -4.44 -9.71 1.07
C PRO A 448 -3.27 -9.10 1.87
N THR A 449 -2.27 -8.56 1.22
CA THR A 449 -1.04 -8.01 1.83
C THR A 449 -0.83 -6.51 1.56
N SER A 450 -1.67 -5.87 0.72
CA SER A 450 -1.44 -4.49 0.23
C SER A 450 -1.44 -3.41 1.33
N ALA A 451 -2.09 -3.65 2.47
CA ALA A 451 -2.17 -2.71 3.60
C ALA A 451 -1.22 -3.08 4.75
N LEU A 452 -0.30 -4.02 4.53
CA LEU A 452 0.61 -4.54 5.55
C LEU A 452 2.04 -4.08 5.28
N ASP A 453 2.82 -3.95 6.36
CA ASP A 453 4.27 -3.76 6.21
C ASP A 453 4.96 -5.03 5.67
N PRO A 454 6.16 -4.91 5.06
CA PRO A 454 6.80 -5.99 4.34
C PRO A 454 7.02 -7.27 5.15
N LEU A 455 7.44 -7.16 6.42
CA LEU A 455 7.70 -8.33 7.27
C LEU A 455 6.41 -9.05 7.67
N VAL A 456 5.36 -8.28 7.98
CA VAL A 456 4.03 -8.87 8.28
C VAL A 456 3.44 -9.50 7.01
N ALA A 457 3.58 -8.85 5.86
CA ALA A 457 3.17 -9.39 4.56
C ALA A 457 3.88 -10.73 4.25
N GLU A 458 5.20 -10.79 4.46
CA GLU A 458 5.98 -12.02 4.33
C GLU A 458 5.47 -13.14 5.25
N GLY A 459 5.17 -12.81 6.52
CA GLY A 459 4.59 -13.76 7.47
C GLY A 459 3.22 -14.29 7.03
N ILE A 460 2.39 -13.45 6.41
CA ILE A 460 1.10 -13.87 5.83
C ILE A 460 1.31 -14.77 4.60
N LEU A 461 2.25 -14.44 3.72
CA LEU A 461 2.55 -15.27 2.55
C LEU A 461 3.09 -16.65 2.95
N LYS A 462 4.00 -16.72 3.91
CA LYS A 462 4.51 -18.00 4.46
C LYS A 462 3.38 -18.83 5.07
N LEU A 463 2.48 -18.19 5.82
CA LEU A 463 1.30 -18.86 6.36
C LEU A 463 0.41 -19.42 5.26
N LEU A 464 0.10 -18.65 4.21
CA LEU A 464 -0.74 -19.12 3.09
C LEU A 464 -0.10 -20.28 2.33
N MET A 465 1.22 -20.23 2.08
CA MET A 465 1.96 -21.33 1.45
C MET A 465 1.94 -22.60 2.32
N LYS A 466 2.17 -22.49 3.61
CA LYS A 466 2.09 -23.60 4.56
C LYS A 466 0.69 -24.24 4.54
N LEU A 467 -0.35 -23.42 4.63
CA LEU A 467 -1.74 -23.89 4.59
C LEU A 467 -2.09 -24.56 3.24
N GLN A 468 -1.53 -24.05 2.13
CA GLN A 468 -1.68 -24.66 0.82
C GLN A 468 -1.11 -26.09 0.78
N GLU A 469 0.08 -26.29 1.30
CA GLU A 469 0.76 -27.59 1.35
C GLU A 469 0.03 -28.56 2.30
N GLU A 470 -0.33 -28.12 3.50
CA GLU A 470 -0.98 -28.95 4.52
C GLU A 470 -2.40 -29.36 4.16
N GLN A 471 -3.16 -28.50 3.47
CA GLN A 471 -4.59 -28.69 3.20
C GLN A 471 -4.91 -28.82 1.71
N GLN A 472 -3.88 -28.84 0.84
CA GLN A 472 -4.04 -28.94 -0.63
C GLN A 472 -4.97 -27.86 -1.19
N LEU A 473 -4.86 -26.63 -0.67
CA LEU A 473 -5.67 -25.49 -1.10
C LEU A 473 -5.23 -24.96 -2.46
N SER A 474 -6.19 -24.51 -3.25
CA SER A 474 -5.91 -23.75 -4.47
C SER A 474 -6.14 -22.27 -4.23
N TYR A 475 -5.24 -21.41 -4.74
CA TYR A 475 -5.37 -19.96 -4.57
C TYR A 475 -5.52 -19.25 -5.91
N LEU A 476 -6.51 -18.36 -6.00
CA LEU A 476 -6.51 -17.27 -6.97
C LEU A 476 -6.07 -16.02 -6.24
N PHE A 477 -4.84 -15.58 -6.50
CA PHE A 477 -4.18 -14.52 -5.74
C PHE A 477 -4.09 -13.23 -6.58
N ILE A 478 -4.88 -12.23 -6.23
CA ILE A 478 -4.86 -10.92 -6.88
C ILE A 478 -3.84 -10.04 -6.18
N THR A 479 -2.92 -9.48 -6.95
CA THR A 479 -1.92 -8.51 -6.45
C THR A 479 -1.43 -7.61 -7.58
N HIS A 480 -0.86 -6.47 -7.22
CA HIS A 480 -0.09 -5.62 -8.12
C HIS A 480 1.43 -5.76 -7.87
N ASP A 481 1.85 -6.48 -6.84
CA ASP A 481 3.26 -6.69 -6.50
C ASP A 481 3.83 -7.93 -7.18
N ILE A 482 4.71 -7.71 -8.17
CA ILE A 482 5.37 -8.77 -8.94
C ILE A 482 6.37 -9.57 -8.08
N ALA A 483 6.93 -8.98 -7.03
CA ALA A 483 7.80 -9.73 -6.11
C ALA A 483 6.99 -10.83 -5.38
N ILE A 484 5.77 -10.52 -4.97
CA ILE A 484 4.84 -11.51 -4.39
C ILE A 484 4.52 -12.59 -5.42
N VAL A 485 4.24 -12.22 -6.67
CA VAL A 485 3.96 -13.19 -7.74
C VAL A 485 5.11 -14.16 -7.93
N LYS A 486 6.34 -13.66 -8.01
CA LYS A 486 7.56 -14.49 -8.12
C LYS A 486 7.70 -15.44 -6.93
N ALA A 487 7.30 -14.99 -5.74
CA ALA A 487 7.43 -15.77 -4.50
C ALA A 487 6.42 -16.92 -4.38
N ILE A 488 5.16 -16.74 -4.81
CA ILE A 488 4.09 -17.69 -4.47
C ILE A 488 3.37 -18.33 -5.67
N ALA A 489 3.46 -17.74 -6.88
CA ALA A 489 2.65 -18.18 -8.01
C ALA A 489 3.24 -19.39 -8.73
N ASP A 490 2.37 -20.27 -9.24
CA ASP A 490 2.66 -21.33 -10.20
C ASP A 490 2.30 -20.85 -11.63
N SER A 491 1.19 -20.13 -11.78
CA SER A 491 0.75 -19.53 -13.05
C SER A 491 0.39 -18.05 -12.87
N VAL A 492 0.44 -17.29 -13.96
CA VAL A 492 0.19 -15.85 -13.96
C VAL A 492 -0.79 -15.47 -15.05
N ALA A 493 -1.76 -14.63 -14.68
CA ALA A 493 -2.72 -13.99 -15.56
C ALA A 493 -2.53 -12.47 -15.50
N VAL A 494 -2.14 -11.84 -16.60
CA VAL A 494 -1.96 -10.38 -16.71
C VAL A 494 -3.24 -9.77 -17.29
N MET A 495 -3.86 -8.87 -16.53
CA MET A 495 -5.10 -8.20 -16.92
C MET A 495 -4.86 -6.73 -17.22
N HIS A 496 -5.37 -6.26 -18.35
CA HIS A 496 -5.34 -4.86 -18.76
C HIS A 496 -6.70 -4.43 -19.33
N ARG A 497 -7.29 -3.38 -18.76
CA ARG A 497 -8.58 -2.80 -19.20
C ARG A 497 -9.68 -3.84 -19.42
N GLY A 498 -9.81 -4.75 -18.47
CA GLY A 498 -10.84 -5.80 -18.50
C GLY A 498 -10.54 -7.00 -19.40
N LYS A 499 -9.39 -7.04 -20.05
CA LYS A 499 -8.96 -8.14 -20.93
C LYS A 499 -7.81 -8.91 -20.29
N LEU A 500 -7.74 -10.19 -20.59
CA LEU A 500 -6.57 -11.02 -20.32
C LEU A 500 -5.58 -10.83 -21.46
N VAL A 501 -4.41 -10.23 -21.19
CA VAL A 501 -3.38 -9.97 -22.21
C VAL A 501 -2.32 -11.05 -22.25
N ARG A 502 -2.09 -11.72 -21.10
CA ARG A 502 -1.15 -12.83 -21.00
C ARG A 502 -1.61 -13.82 -19.95
N PHE A 503 -1.42 -15.12 -20.21
CA PHE A 503 -1.73 -16.19 -19.28
C PHE A 503 -0.82 -17.39 -19.52
N GLY A 504 -0.33 -18.01 -18.46
CA GLY A 504 0.46 -19.24 -18.53
C GLY A 504 1.27 -19.50 -17.26
N PRO A 505 2.12 -20.55 -17.29
CA PRO A 505 3.09 -20.84 -16.25
C PRO A 505 3.94 -19.60 -15.92
N LYS A 506 4.30 -19.43 -14.65
CA LYS A 506 5.06 -18.27 -14.17
C LYS A 506 6.35 -18.06 -14.99
N SER A 507 7.08 -19.14 -15.26
CA SER A 507 8.31 -19.11 -16.05
C SER A 507 8.13 -18.55 -17.46
N GLN A 508 6.96 -18.80 -18.10
CA GLN A 508 6.64 -18.28 -19.43
C GLN A 508 6.02 -16.87 -19.35
N ALA A 509 5.13 -16.66 -18.41
CA ALA A 509 4.42 -15.38 -18.29
C ALA A 509 5.35 -14.22 -17.89
N LEU A 510 6.39 -14.50 -17.11
CA LEU A 510 7.39 -13.53 -16.65
C LEU A 510 8.71 -13.56 -17.42
N SER A 511 8.73 -14.18 -18.63
CA SER A 511 9.89 -14.24 -19.52
C SER A 511 9.56 -13.69 -20.92
N PRO A 512 10.54 -13.09 -21.60
CA PRO A 512 10.36 -12.60 -22.97
C PRO A 512 10.05 -13.74 -23.97
N PRO A 513 9.40 -13.44 -25.12
CA PRO A 513 8.95 -12.12 -25.53
C PRO A 513 7.68 -11.67 -24.80
N PHE A 514 7.62 -10.39 -24.46
CA PHE A 514 6.46 -9.79 -23.79
C PHE A 514 5.54 -9.08 -24.80
N ASP A 515 4.24 -8.96 -24.46
CA ASP A 515 3.40 -7.91 -24.99
C ASP A 515 3.76 -6.56 -24.35
N ASP A 516 3.42 -5.45 -25.03
CA ASP A 516 3.81 -4.09 -24.61
C ASP A 516 3.40 -3.77 -23.16
N TYR A 517 2.21 -4.23 -22.75
CA TYR A 517 1.71 -3.94 -21.41
C TYR A 517 2.40 -4.78 -20.33
N THR A 518 2.65 -6.06 -20.58
CA THR A 518 3.38 -6.92 -19.65
C THR A 518 4.82 -6.42 -19.47
N ASP A 519 5.49 -6.00 -20.55
CA ASP A 519 6.83 -5.41 -20.51
C ASP A 519 6.83 -4.12 -19.66
N LEU A 520 5.87 -3.21 -19.92
CA LEU A 520 5.68 -2.00 -19.13
C LEU A 520 5.47 -2.30 -17.65
N LEU A 521 4.60 -3.26 -17.33
CA LEU A 521 4.28 -3.65 -15.95
C LEU A 521 5.52 -4.18 -15.23
N LEU A 522 6.29 -5.07 -15.87
CA LEU A 522 7.49 -5.68 -15.29
C LEU A 522 8.62 -4.66 -15.10
N LYS A 523 8.84 -3.78 -16.07
CA LYS A 523 9.83 -2.68 -15.99
C LYS A 523 9.43 -1.62 -14.96
N SER A 524 8.17 -1.59 -14.54
CA SER A 524 7.64 -0.62 -13.56
C SER A 524 7.79 -1.05 -12.11
N VAL A 525 8.30 -2.23 -11.81
CA VAL A 525 8.51 -2.69 -10.43
C VAL A 525 9.77 -2.06 -9.85
N PRO A 526 9.69 -1.29 -8.76
CA PRO A 526 10.88 -0.70 -8.15
C PRO A 526 11.87 -1.78 -7.68
N GLU A 527 13.13 -1.61 -8.06
CA GLU A 527 14.23 -2.47 -7.62
C GLU A 527 15.03 -1.78 -6.52
N MET A 528 15.68 -2.57 -5.67
CA MET A 528 16.57 -2.03 -4.63
C MET A 528 17.92 -1.56 -5.21
N GLN A 529 18.18 -1.77 -6.50
CA GLN A 529 19.39 -1.31 -7.16
C GLN A 529 19.39 0.22 -7.25
N LEU A 530 20.43 0.86 -6.73
CA LEU A 530 20.61 2.30 -6.82
C LEU A 530 20.67 2.75 -8.29
N GLY A 531 20.02 3.87 -8.61
CA GLY A 531 19.98 4.38 -9.99
C GLY A 531 19.01 3.64 -10.93
N TRP A 532 18.21 2.69 -10.41
CA TRP A 532 17.21 1.99 -11.22
C TRP A 532 16.17 2.94 -11.82
N LEU A 533 15.69 3.92 -11.05
CA LEU A 533 14.68 4.88 -11.52
C LEU A 533 15.19 5.69 -12.73
N GLU A 534 16.41 6.21 -12.66
CA GLU A 534 17.04 6.97 -13.76
C GLU A 534 17.22 6.10 -15.01
N LYS A 535 17.61 4.86 -14.83
CA LYS A 535 17.75 3.89 -15.93
C LYS A 535 16.39 3.64 -16.62
N VAL A 536 15.32 3.40 -15.85
CA VAL A 536 13.98 3.18 -16.40
C VAL A 536 13.47 4.42 -17.13
N LEU A 537 13.65 5.61 -16.56
CA LEU A 537 13.23 6.87 -17.20
C LEU A 537 14.00 7.13 -18.49
N THR A 538 15.28 6.85 -18.53
CA THR A 538 16.12 6.98 -19.74
C THR A 538 15.65 6.04 -20.84
N THR A 539 15.40 4.77 -20.51
CA THR A 539 14.88 3.77 -21.45
C THR A 539 13.52 4.19 -22.04
N ARG A 540 12.57 4.64 -21.18
CA ARG A 540 11.26 5.11 -21.64
C ARG A 540 11.35 6.33 -22.57
N ARG A 541 12.26 7.27 -22.32
CA ARG A 541 12.51 8.41 -23.19
C ARG A 541 13.05 7.99 -24.56
N MET A 542 13.96 7.02 -24.63
CA MET A 542 14.51 6.49 -25.88
C MET A 542 13.42 5.76 -26.69
N GLU A 543 12.60 4.94 -26.05
CA GLU A 543 11.47 4.24 -26.70
C GLU A 543 10.42 5.23 -27.26
N SER A 544 10.14 6.34 -26.54
CA SER A 544 9.20 7.39 -27.00
C SER A 544 9.75 8.24 -28.14
N ALA A 545 11.06 8.39 -28.26
CA ALA A 545 11.73 9.17 -29.33
C ALA A 545 11.97 8.35 -30.59
N GLY A 546 11.84 7.02 -30.53
CA GLY A 546 12.02 6.10 -31.65
C GLY A 546 10.73 5.71 -32.38
N ASN A 547 9.57 6.11 -31.85
CA ASN A 547 8.24 5.98 -32.45
C ASN A 547 7.74 7.35 -32.96
#